data_a05360ff7a57cba6e1ebe24e79ae4f40
#
_entry.id   a05360ff7a57cba6e1ebe24e79ae4f40
#
_cell.length_a   1.000
_cell.length_b   1.000
_cell.length_c   1.000
_cell.angle_alpha   90.00
_cell.angle_beta   90.00
_cell.angle_gamma   90.00
#
_symmetry.space_group_name_H-M   'P 1'
#
loop_
_entity.id
_entity.type
_entity.pdbx_description
1 polymer ?
#
loop_
_entity_poly.entity_id
_entity_poly.type
_entity_poly.pdbx_seq_one_letter_code
_entity_poly.pdbx_strand_id
1 'polypeptide(L)' 'MTDRDTQTIYLADDLRGRFLDRVLCHELCHAFCLSYNVYMDIDTEEIVADFLATYGREVFEIADRLLIELMEVA' A
#
# COMPACT_ATOMS: atom_id res chain seq x y z
N MET A 1 9.74 -1.72 8.30
CA MET A 1 9.70 -3.17 8.59
C MET A 1 8.44 -3.53 9.34
N THR A 2 7.80 -4.59 8.95
CA THR A 2 6.57 -5.07 9.60
C THR A 2 6.90 -6.30 10.45
N ASP A 3 6.59 -6.25 11.74
CA ASP A 3 6.81 -7.35 12.67
C ASP A 3 5.50 -8.13 12.83
N ARG A 4 5.52 -9.41 12.44
CA ARG A 4 4.35 -10.29 12.50
C ARG A 4 3.92 -10.60 13.93
N ASP A 5 4.89 -10.82 14.79
CA ASP A 5 4.61 -11.31 16.15
C ASP A 5 3.98 -10.23 17.02
N THR A 6 4.42 -8.98 16.86
CA THR A 6 3.90 -7.85 17.62
C THR A 6 2.86 -7.04 16.88
N GLN A 7 2.62 -7.36 15.60
CA GLN A 7 1.72 -6.60 14.72
C GLN A 7 2.11 -5.12 14.67
N THR A 8 3.41 -4.87 14.55
CA THR A 8 3.99 -3.53 14.62
C THR A 8 4.73 -3.21 13.33
N ILE A 9 4.55 -1.97 12.84
CA ILE A 9 5.33 -1.43 11.74
C ILE A 9 6.41 -0.52 12.30
N TYR A 10 7.65 -0.76 11.90
CA TYR A 10 8.79 0.05 12.30
C TYR A 10 9.23 0.92 11.13
N LEU A 11 9.30 2.22 11.37
CA LEU A 11 9.76 3.18 10.37
C LEU A 11 11.00 3.89 10.90
N ALA A 12 11.94 4.21 10.00
CA ALA A 12 13.10 5.02 10.37
C ALA A 12 12.64 6.44 10.71
N ASP A 13 13.22 7.02 11.76
CA ASP A 13 12.78 8.32 12.28
C ASP A 13 13.22 9.51 11.42
N ASP A 14 14.11 9.29 10.46
CA ASP A 14 14.58 10.31 9.53
C ASP A 14 13.80 10.37 8.22
N LEU A 15 12.78 9.51 8.05
CA LEU A 15 11.94 9.52 6.86
C LEU A 15 11.06 10.77 6.80
N ARG A 16 10.95 11.36 5.62
CA ARG A 16 10.16 12.58 5.41
C ARG A 16 9.51 12.59 4.03
N GLY A 17 8.41 13.33 3.91
CA GLY A 17 7.76 13.64 2.66
C GLY A 17 7.31 12.41 1.88
N ARG A 18 7.54 12.42 0.56
CA ARG A 18 7.12 11.33 -0.32
C ARG A 18 7.82 10.02 -0.03
N PHE A 19 9.04 10.08 0.46
CA PHE A 19 9.77 8.88 0.82
C PHE A 19 9.13 8.20 2.04
N LEU A 20 8.72 8.98 3.02
CA LEU A 20 7.97 8.46 4.16
C LEU A 20 6.66 7.82 3.71
N ASP A 21 5.91 8.49 2.84
CA ASP A 21 4.64 7.97 2.30
C ASP A 21 4.86 6.63 1.60
N ARG A 22 5.88 6.55 0.76
CA ARG A 22 6.19 5.32 0.02
C ARG A 22 6.53 4.16 0.95
N VAL A 23 7.40 4.39 1.92
CA VAL A 23 7.80 3.36 2.88
C VAL A 23 6.61 2.92 3.73
N LEU A 24 5.80 3.87 4.17
CA LEU A 24 4.60 3.56 4.96
C LEU A 24 3.61 2.70 4.16
N CYS A 25 3.33 3.07 2.91
CA CYS A 25 2.42 2.29 2.06
C CYS A 25 2.96 0.89 1.79
N HIS A 26 4.25 0.75 1.57
CA HIS A 26 4.90 -0.55 1.39
C HIS A 26 4.68 -1.44 2.61
N GLU A 27 4.97 -0.92 3.81
CA GLU A 27 4.82 -1.67 5.04
C GLU A 27 3.37 -1.95 5.40
N LEU A 28 2.46 -1.03 5.09
CA LEU A 28 1.03 -1.26 5.28
C LEU A 28 0.52 -2.40 4.40
N CYS A 29 1.06 -2.55 3.19
CA CYS A 29 0.70 -3.68 2.33
C CYS A 29 1.01 -5.01 3.03
N HIS A 30 2.20 -5.14 3.59
CA HIS A 30 2.57 -6.35 4.35
C HIS A 30 1.65 -6.55 5.55
N ALA A 31 1.36 -5.48 6.28
CA ALA A 31 0.49 -5.55 7.45
C ALA A 31 -0.93 -6.00 7.09
N PHE A 32 -1.46 -5.51 5.98
CA PHE A 32 -2.79 -5.90 5.50
C PHE A 32 -2.81 -7.35 5.05
N CYS A 33 -1.79 -7.80 4.33
CA CYS A 33 -1.68 -9.21 3.95
C CYS A 33 -1.71 -10.11 5.18
N LEU A 34 -0.98 -9.73 6.21
CA LEU A 34 -0.96 -10.48 7.46
C LEU A 34 -2.32 -10.45 8.16
N SER A 35 -2.92 -9.27 8.30
CA SER A 35 -4.16 -9.08 9.06
C SER A 35 -5.37 -9.74 8.40
N TYR A 36 -5.41 -9.76 7.08
CA TYR A 36 -6.55 -10.30 6.32
C TYR A 36 -6.27 -11.66 5.72
N ASN A 37 -5.17 -12.29 6.11
CA ASN A 37 -4.80 -13.63 5.65
C ASN A 37 -4.71 -13.74 4.12
N VAL A 38 -4.12 -12.73 3.48
CA VAL A 38 -3.84 -12.77 2.05
C VAL A 38 -2.51 -13.47 1.85
N TYR A 39 -2.54 -14.67 1.29
CA TYR A 39 -1.35 -15.50 1.15
C TYR A 39 -0.74 -15.34 -0.23
N MET A 40 0.49 -14.83 -0.25
CA MET A 40 1.33 -14.75 -1.43
C MET A 40 2.73 -15.20 -1.02
N ASP A 41 3.51 -15.72 -1.98
CA ASP A 41 4.93 -15.92 -1.68
C ASP A 41 5.60 -14.55 -1.45
N ILE A 42 6.75 -14.56 -0.78
CA ILE A 42 7.40 -13.31 -0.36
C ILE A 42 7.78 -12.44 -1.56
N ASP A 43 8.22 -13.04 -2.66
CA ASP A 43 8.62 -12.28 -3.83
C ASP A 43 7.41 -11.59 -4.47
N THR A 44 6.29 -12.26 -4.56
CA THR A 44 5.04 -11.68 -5.07
C THR A 44 4.55 -10.57 -4.15
N GLU A 45 4.56 -10.79 -2.85
CA GLU A 45 4.12 -9.78 -1.88
C GLU A 45 4.99 -8.52 -1.97
N GLU A 46 6.30 -8.66 -2.15
CA GLU A 46 7.20 -7.52 -2.34
C GLU A 46 6.88 -6.73 -3.61
N ILE A 47 6.57 -7.42 -4.71
CA ILE A 47 6.18 -6.76 -5.96
C ILE A 47 4.89 -5.97 -5.76
N VAL A 48 3.90 -6.56 -5.11
CA VAL A 48 2.62 -5.89 -4.83
C VAL A 48 2.82 -4.68 -3.92
N ALA A 49 3.63 -4.82 -2.87
CA ALA A 49 3.92 -3.75 -1.94
C ALA A 49 4.63 -2.58 -2.64
N ASP A 50 5.60 -2.87 -3.50
CA ASP A 50 6.31 -1.85 -4.27
C ASP A 50 5.40 -1.16 -5.27
N PHE A 51 4.54 -1.89 -5.95
CA PHE A 51 3.56 -1.32 -6.87
C PHE A 51 2.60 -0.39 -6.14
N LEU A 52 2.04 -0.84 -5.03
CA LEU A 52 1.13 -0.03 -4.23
C LEU A 52 1.80 1.24 -3.72
N ALA A 53 3.02 1.12 -3.22
CA ALA A 53 3.78 2.25 -2.68
C ALA A 53 4.12 3.29 -3.75
N THR A 54 4.37 2.83 -4.99
CA THR A 54 4.80 3.70 -6.08
C THR A 54 3.62 4.31 -6.83
N TYR A 55 2.57 3.52 -7.11
CA TYR A 55 1.50 3.91 -8.01
C TYR A 55 0.11 3.92 -7.39
N GLY A 56 -0.04 3.42 -6.16
CA GLY A 56 -1.37 3.22 -5.57
C GLY A 56 -2.22 4.47 -5.54
N ARG A 57 -1.65 5.60 -5.11
CA ARG A 57 -2.41 6.86 -5.03
C ARG A 57 -2.86 7.33 -6.40
N GLU A 58 -1.99 7.24 -7.41
CA GLU A 58 -2.33 7.62 -8.77
C GLU A 58 -3.46 6.75 -9.34
N VAL A 59 -3.38 5.44 -9.10
CA VAL A 59 -4.44 4.51 -9.53
C VAL A 59 -5.78 4.92 -8.93
N PHE A 60 -5.82 5.20 -7.63
CA PHE A 60 -7.07 5.54 -6.95
C PHE A 60 -7.58 6.92 -7.34
N GLU A 61 -6.69 7.89 -7.58
CA GLU A 61 -7.09 9.20 -8.07
C GLU A 61 -7.75 9.11 -9.44
N ILE A 62 -7.20 8.31 -10.33
CA ILE A 62 -7.78 8.10 -11.66
C ILE A 62 -9.11 7.36 -11.53
N ALA A 63 -9.17 6.33 -10.69
CA ALA A 63 -10.40 5.58 -10.46
C ALA A 63 -11.51 6.48 -9.92
N ASP A 64 -11.18 7.37 -8.98
CA ASP A 64 -12.17 8.29 -8.41
C ASP A 64 -12.77 9.22 -9.47
N ARG A 65 -11.92 9.77 -10.35
CA ARG A 65 -12.40 10.63 -11.44
C ARG A 65 -13.27 9.89 -12.43
N LEU A 66 -12.85 8.69 -12.83
CA LEU A 66 -13.61 7.87 -13.75
C LEU A 66 -14.93 7.41 -13.16
N LEU A 67 -14.93 7.10 -11.88
CA LEU A 67 -16.15 6.67 -11.18
C LEU A 67 -17.20 7.78 -11.18
N ILE A 68 -16.81 9.02 -10.94
CA ILE A 68 -17.71 10.16 -10.99
C ILE A 68 -18.34 10.27 -12.38
N GLU A 69 -17.54 10.20 -13.44
CA GLU A 69 -18.04 10.27 -14.82
C GLU A 69 -18.99 9.11 -15.13
N LEU A 70 -18.65 7.90 -14.72
CA LEU A 70 -19.49 6.72 -14.95
C LEU A 70 -20.80 6.80 -14.20
N MET A 71 -20.80 7.34 -12.99
CA MET A 71 -22.01 7.51 -12.20
C MET A 71 -22.93 8.57 -12.78
N GLU A 72 -22.39 9.62 -13.40
CA GLU A 72 -23.19 10.65 -14.06
C GLU A 72 -23.90 10.13 -15.32
N VAL A 73 -23.32 9.15 -15.98
CA VAL A 73 -23.87 8.56 -17.20
C VAL A 73 -24.92 7.48 -16.89
N ALA A 74 -24.74 6.81 -15.74
CA ALA A 74 -25.65 5.76 -15.30
C ALA A 74 -26.93 6.35 -14.70
#